data_d6e8a473e2d9dee6856dd376d05f94f0
#
_entry.id   d6e8a473e2d9dee6856dd376d05f94f0
#
_cell.length_a   1.000
_cell.length_b   1.000
_cell.length_c   1.000
_cell.angle_alpha   90.00
_cell.angle_beta   90.00
_cell.angle_gamma   90.00
#
_symmetry.space_group_name_H-M   'P 1'
#
loop_
_entity.id
_entity.type
_entity.pdbx_description
1 polymer ?
#
loop_
_entity_poly.entity_id
_entity_poly.type
_entity_poly.pdbx_seq_one_letter_code
_entity_poly.pdbx_strand_id
1 'polypeptide(L)'
;SEEMKEATRIDNELFPKFDVKRGLRNEDGTGVLVGLTKIGNVVGYERIPGGGLKPIPGKLFYRGYDVEDISHAIIKEKRFGFEEVAYLLLSGRLPDKEELASFCELINDNMALEQKTKMNIIELEGNNIMNILSRSVLEMYRFDPDADDTSRDNLMRQSIDLISKFPTIIAYAYNMLRHATFGRSLHIRHPQEKLSIAENFLYMLKKDYTELDARTLDLLLILQAEHGGGNNSTFTVRVTSSTGTDTYSAIAAGIGSLKGPLHGLSLIHI
;
A
#
# COMPACT_ATOMS: atom_id res chain seq x y z
N SER A 1 -20.73 29.58 -7.61
CA SER A 1 -21.36 30.40 -8.64
C SER A 1 -20.57 30.27 -9.94
N GLU A 2 -21.19 30.61 -11.06
CA GLU A 2 -20.58 30.63 -12.40
C GLU A 2 -19.38 31.59 -12.46
N GLU A 3 -19.50 32.73 -11.82
CA GLU A 3 -18.41 33.71 -11.66
C GLU A 3 -17.15 33.16 -11.00
N MET A 4 -17.32 32.33 -9.98
CA MET A 4 -16.15 31.70 -9.32
C MET A 4 -15.48 30.66 -10.21
N LYS A 5 -16.24 29.94 -11.03
CA LYS A 5 -15.69 29.00 -12.00
C LYS A 5 -14.88 29.70 -13.08
N GLU A 6 -15.40 30.82 -13.61
CA GLU A 6 -14.70 31.59 -14.63
C GLU A 6 -13.47 32.30 -14.07
N ALA A 7 -13.54 32.85 -12.85
CA ALA A 7 -12.41 33.49 -12.19
C ALA A 7 -11.25 32.54 -11.87
N THR A 8 -11.53 31.24 -11.74
CA THR A 8 -10.53 30.19 -11.44
C THR A 8 -10.16 29.35 -12.66
N ARG A 9 -10.72 29.64 -13.82
CA ARG A 9 -10.44 28.90 -15.05
C ARG A 9 -9.04 29.21 -15.56
N ILE A 10 -8.28 28.17 -15.77
CA ILE A 10 -6.98 28.21 -16.43
C ILE A 10 -7.15 27.65 -17.83
N ASP A 11 -6.74 28.42 -18.84
CA ASP A 11 -6.78 27.94 -20.21
C ASP A 11 -5.85 26.75 -20.41
N ASN A 12 -6.40 25.73 -21.05
CA ASN A 12 -5.67 24.50 -21.32
C ASN A 12 -4.40 24.71 -22.18
N GLU A 13 -4.39 25.73 -23.04
CA GLU A 13 -3.26 26.10 -23.89
C GLU A 13 -2.06 26.63 -23.08
N LEU A 14 -2.28 27.07 -21.85
CA LEU A 14 -1.19 27.54 -20.99
C LEU A 14 -0.30 26.40 -20.48
N PHE A 15 -0.83 25.17 -20.33
CA PHE A 15 -0.04 24.04 -19.84
C PHE A 15 1.14 23.69 -20.77
N PRO A 16 0.94 23.46 -22.08
CA PRO A 16 2.06 23.23 -22.99
C PRO A 16 2.92 24.50 -23.16
N LYS A 17 2.34 25.69 -23.18
CA LYS A 17 3.07 26.95 -23.31
C LYS A 17 4.11 27.17 -22.21
N PHE A 18 3.82 26.76 -20.98
CA PHE A 18 4.71 26.88 -19.82
C PHE A 18 5.35 25.55 -19.41
N ASP A 19 5.25 24.50 -20.23
CA ASP A 19 5.74 23.14 -19.95
C ASP A 19 5.25 22.57 -18.60
N VAL A 20 4.02 22.92 -18.22
CA VAL A 20 3.39 22.44 -16.97
C VAL A 20 2.74 21.09 -17.22
N LYS A 21 3.13 20.10 -16.42
CA LYS A 21 2.58 18.74 -16.50
C LYS A 21 1.23 18.62 -15.78
N ARG A 22 0.37 17.75 -16.28
CA ARG A 22 -0.90 17.42 -15.64
C ARG A 22 -0.74 16.14 -14.84
N GLY A 23 -0.46 16.26 -13.55
CA GLY A 23 -0.13 15.12 -12.68
C GLY A 23 1.19 14.46 -13.12
N LEU A 24 1.23 13.13 -13.12
CA LEU A 24 2.41 12.32 -13.46
C LEU A 24 2.47 11.88 -14.93
N ARG A 25 1.90 12.68 -15.85
CA ARG A 25 1.88 12.40 -17.29
C ARG A 25 2.47 13.55 -18.09
N ASN A 26 3.26 13.18 -19.09
CA ASN A 26 3.67 14.08 -20.16
C ASN A 26 2.53 14.26 -21.16
N GLU A 27 2.65 15.24 -22.06
CA GLU A 27 1.65 15.55 -23.08
C GLU A 27 1.45 14.39 -24.06
N ASP A 28 2.51 13.62 -24.36
CA ASP A 28 2.50 12.42 -25.19
C ASP A 28 1.90 11.17 -24.48
N GLY A 29 1.43 11.31 -23.24
CA GLY A 29 0.88 10.24 -22.42
C GLY A 29 1.91 9.38 -21.68
N THR A 30 3.21 9.62 -21.88
CA THR A 30 4.25 8.92 -21.14
C THR A 30 4.30 9.36 -19.67
N GLY A 31 4.91 8.55 -18.80
CA GLY A 31 5.07 8.88 -17.39
C GLY A 31 6.14 9.96 -17.17
N VAL A 32 5.87 10.87 -16.23
CA VAL A 32 6.87 11.84 -15.76
C VAL A 32 7.88 11.14 -14.87
N LEU A 33 9.18 11.37 -15.12
CA LEU A 33 10.23 10.87 -14.23
C LEU A 33 10.29 11.76 -12.97
N VAL A 34 9.76 11.25 -11.86
CA VAL A 34 9.62 12.02 -10.60
C VAL A 34 10.66 11.64 -9.54
N GLY A 35 11.54 10.70 -9.82
CA GLY A 35 12.60 10.30 -8.91
C GLY A 35 13.23 8.95 -9.27
N LEU A 36 14.24 8.57 -8.49
CA LEU A 36 14.92 7.30 -8.62
C LEU A 36 14.58 6.39 -7.44
N THR A 37 14.44 5.11 -7.71
CA THR A 37 14.25 4.07 -6.69
C THR A 37 15.09 2.85 -7.00
N LYS A 38 15.50 2.11 -5.96
CA LYS A 38 16.12 0.80 -6.06
C LYS A 38 15.16 -0.32 -5.61
N ILE A 39 13.92 0.04 -5.28
CA ILE A 39 12.96 -0.91 -4.67
C ILE A 39 12.23 -1.69 -5.75
N GLY A 40 11.57 -1.01 -6.67
CA GLY A 40 10.84 -1.63 -7.77
C GLY A 40 11.25 -1.09 -9.12
N ASN A 41 11.12 -1.93 -10.14
CA ASN A 41 11.32 -1.53 -11.54
C ASN A 41 10.27 -2.20 -12.42
N VAL A 42 9.58 -1.38 -13.22
CA VAL A 42 8.62 -1.84 -14.22
C VAL A 42 9.19 -1.59 -15.60
N VAL A 43 9.32 -2.64 -16.39
CA VAL A 43 9.84 -2.60 -17.75
C VAL A 43 8.75 -3.04 -18.71
N GLY A 44 8.28 -2.15 -19.58
CA GLY A 44 7.26 -2.44 -20.59
C GLY A 44 7.63 -1.95 -21.98
N TYR A 45 8.81 -1.32 -22.09
CA TYR A 45 9.32 -0.77 -23.34
C TYR A 45 10.84 -0.93 -23.43
N GLU A 46 11.36 -1.11 -24.62
CA GLU A 46 12.79 -0.99 -24.94
C GLU A 46 13.03 0.24 -25.80
N ARG A 47 14.19 0.88 -25.61
CA ARG A 47 14.61 1.99 -26.47
C ARG A 47 15.16 1.46 -27.78
N ILE A 48 14.67 1.99 -28.90
CA ILE A 48 15.16 1.64 -30.24
C ILE A 48 16.38 2.51 -30.59
N PRO A 49 17.46 1.93 -31.18
CA PRO A 49 18.53 2.72 -31.75
C PRO A 49 17.98 3.72 -32.78
N GLY A 50 18.30 4.99 -32.64
CA GLY A 50 17.77 6.06 -33.49
C GLY A 50 16.57 6.83 -32.91
N GLY A 51 16.07 6.44 -31.76
CA GLY A 51 14.98 7.09 -31.03
C GLY A 51 13.64 6.35 -31.10
N GLY A 52 12.84 6.51 -30.09
CA GLY A 52 11.52 5.87 -29.93
C GLY A 52 11.52 4.73 -28.90
N LEU A 53 10.31 4.27 -28.59
CA LEU A 53 10.04 3.18 -27.65
C LEU A 53 9.30 2.06 -28.36
N LYS A 54 9.74 0.83 -28.17
CA LYS A 54 9.06 -0.38 -28.65
C LYS A 54 8.43 -1.10 -27.47
N PRO A 55 7.12 -1.39 -27.47
CA PRO A 55 6.50 -2.19 -26.44
C PRO A 55 7.11 -3.60 -26.37
N ILE A 56 7.35 -4.07 -25.16
CA ILE A 56 7.78 -5.44 -24.87
C ILE A 56 6.84 -6.03 -23.81
N PRO A 57 6.83 -7.36 -23.59
CA PRO A 57 6.11 -7.97 -22.46
C PRO A 57 6.50 -7.29 -21.16
N GLY A 58 5.51 -6.87 -20.38
CA GLY A 58 5.73 -6.19 -19.10
C GLY A 58 6.47 -7.08 -18.12
N LYS A 59 7.45 -6.50 -17.41
CA LYS A 59 8.16 -7.17 -16.31
C LYS A 59 8.17 -6.27 -15.09
N LEU A 60 8.05 -6.90 -13.92
CA LEU A 60 8.13 -6.25 -12.62
C LEU A 60 9.25 -6.88 -11.81
N PHE A 61 10.12 -6.03 -11.28
CA PHE A 61 11.25 -6.46 -10.45
C PHE A 61 11.15 -5.84 -9.05
N TYR A 62 11.38 -6.65 -8.04
CA TYR A 62 11.54 -6.24 -6.65
C TYR A 62 13.01 -6.37 -6.25
N ARG A 63 13.69 -5.26 -5.95
CA ARG A 63 15.12 -5.25 -5.59
C ARG A 63 16.00 -6.02 -6.59
N GLY A 64 15.60 -6.07 -7.86
CA GLY A 64 16.30 -6.78 -8.93
C GLY A 64 15.85 -8.22 -9.17
N TYR A 65 15.00 -8.79 -8.33
CA TYR A 65 14.39 -10.10 -8.53
C TYR A 65 13.12 -9.98 -9.39
N ASP A 66 12.97 -10.83 -10.40
CA ASP A 66 11.75 -10.91 -11.21
C ASP A 66 10.59 -11.45 -10.34
N VAL A 67 9.48 -10.71 -10.27
CA VAL A 67 8.32 -11.08 -9.45
C VAL A 67 7.67 -12.38 -9.94
N GLU A 68 7.78 -12.69 -11.23
CA GLU A 68 7.32 -13.94 -11.81
C GLU A 68 8.12 -15.13 -11.25
N ASP A 69 9.45 -15.01 -11.16
CA ASP A 69 10.31 -16.05 -10.57
C ASP A 69 10.01 -16.25 -9.09
N ILE A 70 9.82 -15.15 -8.33
CA ILE A 70 9.42 -15.21 -6.90
C ILE A 70 8.09 -15.97 -6.77
N SER A 71 7.09 -15.59 -7.54
CA SER A 71 5.75 -16.17 -7.49
C SER A 71 5.76 -17.66 -7.85
N HIS A 72 6.50 -18.03 -8.89
CA HIS A 72 6.65 -19.43 -9.30
C HIS A 72 7.34 -20.29 -8.23
N ALA A 73 8.36 -19.76 -7.55
CA ALA A 73 9.03 -20.47 -6.45
C ALA A 73 8.06 -20.71 -5.29
N ILE A 74 7.30 -19.70 -4.87
CA ILE A 74 6.31 -19.79 -3.80
C ILE A 74 5.21 -20.80 -4.11
N ILE A 75 4.68 -20.78 -5.35
CA ILE A 75 3.65 -21.73 -5.81
C ILE A 75 4.20 -23.16 -5.81
N LYS A 76 5.40 -23.36 -6.35
CA LYS A 76 6.05 -24.69 -6.44
C LYS A 76 6.30 -25.28 -5.06
N GLU A 77 6.73 -24.44 -4.12
CA GLU A 77 7.02 -24.86 -2.74
C GLU A 77 5.77 -24.94 -1.86
N LYS A 78 4.63 -24.52 -2.37
CA LYS A 78 3.35 -24.52 -1.66
C LYS A 78 3.40 -23.80 -0.30
N ARG A 79 4.05 -22.65 -0.25
CA ARG A 79 4.20 -21.83 0.97
C ARG A 79 3.55 -20.45 0.79
N PHE A 80 3.44 -19.70 1.87
CA PHE A 80 3.13 -18.27 1.86
C PHE A 80 4.43 -17.49 1.63
N GLY A 81 4.34 -16.33 0.98
CA GLY A 81 5.53 -15.60 0.57
C GLY A 81 5.42 -14.08 0.73
N PHE A 82 4.29 -13.54 1.16
CA PHE A 82 4.16 -12.09 1.28
C PHE A 82 5.12 -11.50 2.31
N GLU A 83 5.31 -12.17 3.45
CA GLU A 83 6.25 -11.72 4.49
C GLU A 83 7.70 -11.73 3.97
N GLU A 84 8.09 -12.73 3.18
CA GLU A 84 9.40 -12.77 2.53
C GLU A 84 9.60 -11.60 1.56
N VAL A 85 8.57 -11.28 0.78
CA VAL A 85 8.59 -10.13 -0.14
C VAL A 85 8.61 -8.80 0.62
N ALA A 86 7.87 -8.68 1.71
CA ALA A 86 7.92 -7.51 2.58
C ALA A 86 9.34 -7.32 3.15
N TYR A 87 9.97 -8.39 3.63
CA TYR A 87 11.36 -8.37 4.08
C TYR A 87 12.31 -7.92 2.96
N LEU A 88 12.18 -8.52 1.76
CA LEU A 88 12.99 -8.16 0.59
C LEU A 88 12.89 -6.66 0.26
N LEU A 89 11.67 -6.12 0.22
CA LEU A 89 11.44 -4.72 -0.12
C LEU A 89 12.04 -3.77 0.92
N LEU A 90 11.95 -4.10 2.20
CA LEU A 90 12.48 -3.32 3.31
C LEU A 90 14.00 -3.43 3.42
N SER A 91 14.54 -4.65 3.46
CA SER A 91 15.97 -4.91 3.71
C SER A 91 16.86 -4.81 2.47
N GLY A 92 16.29 -5.03 1.27
CA GLY A 92 17.00 -5.01 -0.01
C GLY A 92 17.57 -6.37 -0.45
N ARG A 93 17.34 -7.43 0.30
CA ARG A 93 17.75 -8.82 0.01
C ARG A 93 16.71 -9.83 0.50
N LEU A 94 16.76 -11.02 -0.03
CA LEU A 94 15.95 -12.13 0.51
C LEU A 94 16.48 -12.55 1.89
N PRO A 95 15.58 -12.92 2.82
CA PRO A 95 15.97 -13.45 4.12
C PRO A 95 16.50 -14.89 4.00
N ASP A 96 17.35 -15.30 4.93
CA ASP A 96 17.54 -16.72 5.20
C ASP A 96 16.36 -17.28 6.03
N LYS A 97 16.40 -18.58 6.35
CA LYS A 97 15.27 -19.24 7.05
C LYS A 97 15.07 -18.72 8.47
N GLU A 98 16.14 -18.39 9.18
CA GLU A 98 16.08 -17.90 10.56
C GLU A 98 15.60 -16.46 10.58
N GLU A 99 16.09 -15.64 9.67
CA GLU A 99 15.65 -14.25 9.49
C GLU A 99 14.17 -14.18 9.10
N LEU A 100 13.72 -15.04 8.17
CA LEU A 100 12.31 -15.10 7.80
C LEU A 100 11.43 -15.50 8.97
N ALA A 101 11.84 -16.53 9.73
CA ALA A 101 11.08 -16.97 10.89
C ALA A 101 10.97 -15.86 11.95
N SER A 102 12.08 -15.18 12.26
CA SER A 102 12.10 -14.05 13.20
C SER A 102 11.27 -12.87 12.71
N PHE A 103 11.28 -12.59 11.40
CA PHE A 103 10.48 -11.53 10.82
C PHE A 103 8.98 -11.86 10.85
N CYS A 104 8.59 -13.10 10.56
CA CYS A 104 7.20 -13.54 10.68
C CYS A 104 6.70 -13.46 12.13
N GLU A 105 7.52 -13.83 13.10
CA GLU A 105 7.21 -13.69 14.53
C GLU A 105 6.99 -12.22 14.90
N LEU A 106 7.91 -11.34 14.49
CA LEU A 106 7.80 -9.89 14.71
C LEU A 106 6.51 -9.30 14.09
N ILE A 107 6.15 -9.69 12.88
CA ILE A 107 4.90 -9.28 12.23
C ILE A 107 3.69 -9.75 13.05
N ASN A 108 3.68 -11.01 13.47
CA ASN A 108 2.57 -11.57 14.25
C ASN A 108 2.40 -10.88 15.60
N ASP A 109 3.47 -10.62 16.31
CA ASP A 109 3.46 -9.95 17.61
C ASP A 109 2.91 -8.53 17.53
N ASN A 110 3.14 -7.84 16.41
CA ASN A 110 2.68 -6.47 16.17
C ASN A 110 1.30 -6.38 15.47
N MET A 111 0.67 -7.48 15.09
CA MET A 111 -0.58 -7.47 14.33
C MET A 111 -1.80 -7.03 15.15
N ALA A 112 -1.77 -7.28 16.46
CA ALA A 112 -2.86 -6.91 17.36
C ALA A 112 -2.89 -5.39 17.59
N LEU A 113 -4.09 -4.81 17.58
CA LEU A 113 -4.28 -3.40 17.90
C LEU A 113 -4.42 -3.18 19.39
N GLU A 114 -3.87 -2.07 19.86
CA GLU A 114 -4.14 -1.53 21.18
C GLU A 114 -5.65 -1.38 21.41
N GLN A 115 -6.10 -1.63 22.65
CA GLN A 115 -7.53 -1.58 22.96
C GLN A 115 -8.18 -0.25 22.59
N LYS A 116 -7.48 0.88 22.82
CA LYS A 116 -7.99 2.21 22.45
C LYS A 116 -8.10 2.38 20.95
N THR A 117 -7.06 2.01 20.18
CA THR A 117 -7.08 2.06 18.71
C THR A 117 -8.22 1.21 18.15
N LYS A 118 -8.40 0.01 18.69
CA LYS A 118 -9.50 -0.87 18.30
C LYS A 118 -10.87 -0.21 18.55
N MET A 119 -11.08 0.36 19.74
CA MET A 119 -12.34 1.05 20.07
C MET A 119 -12.57 2.26 19.17
N ASN A 120 -11.54 3.06 18.92
CA ASN A 120 -11.65 4.20 18.03
C ASN A 120 -12.05 3.80 16.61
N ILE A 121 -11.46 2.72 16.06
CA ILE A 121 -11.85 2.21 14.73
C ILE A 121 -13.32 1.77 14.73
N ILE A 122 -13.77 1.14 15.80
CA ILE A 122 -15.18 0.70 15.96
C ILE A 122 -16.13 1.90 16.04
N GLU A 123 -15.72 2.98 16.67
CA GLU A 123 -16.50 4.22 16.81
C GLU A 123 -16.39 5.17 15.60
N LEU A 124 -15.44 4.92 14.68
CA LEU A 124 -15.27 5.73 13.48
C LEU A 124 -16.47 5.58 12.55
N GLU A 125 -17.40 6.51 12.61
CA GLU A 125 -18.50 6.61 11.66
C GLU A 125 -18.00 6.99 10.25
N GLY A 126 -18.65 6.43 9.24
CA GLY A 126 -18.39 6.77 7.84
C GLY A 126 -18.82 5.65 6.90
N ASN A 127 -19.02 6.03 5.65
CA ASN A 127 -19.43 5.14 4.56
C ASN A 127 -18.31 4.83 3.56
N ASN A 128 -17.09 5.27 3.84
CA ASN A 128 -15.96 5.11 2.94
C ASN A 128 -14.75 4.50 3.67
N ILE A 129 -14.44 3.26 3.32
CA ILE A 129 -13.37 2.49 3.96
C ILE A 129 -11.99 3.18 3.87
N MET A 130 -11.65 3.79 2.75
CA MET A 130 -10.37 4.46 2.57
C MET A 130 -10.23 5.69 3.47
N ASN A 131 -11.33 6.42 3.72
CA ASN A 131 -11.33 7.52 4.67
C ASN A 131 -11.19 7.02 6.11
N ILE A 132 -11.83 5.91 6.46
CA ILE A 132 -11.67 5.27 7.77
C ILE A 132 -10.20 4.84 7.96
N LEU A 133 -9.59 4.20 6.97
CA LEU A 133 -8.18 3.78 7.01
C LEU A 133 -7.23 4.97 7.24
N SER A 134 -7.41 6.07 6.50
CA SER A 134 -6.58 7.27 6.65
C SER A 134 -6.66 7.84 8.07
N ARG A 135 -7.86 7.92 8.64
CA ARG A 135 -8.08 8.37 10.02
C ARG A 135 -7.47 7.41 11.05
N SER A 136 -7.59 6.10 10.80
CA SER A 136 -7.01 5.08 11.68
C SER A 136 -5.49 5.15 11.71
N VAL A 137 -4.84 5.41 10.57
CA VAL A 137 -3.39 5.59 10.51
C VAL A 137 -2.96 6.85 11.28
N LEU A 138 -3.67 7.97 11.10
CA LEU A 138 -3.38 9.19 11.86
C LEU A 138 -3.59 9.01 13.37
N GLU A 139 -4.55 8.19 13.78
CA GLU A 139 -4.77 7.88 15.21
C GLU A 139 -3.60 7.10 15.82
N MET A 140 -2.87 6.30 15.03
CA MET A 140 -1.70 5.56 15.52
C MET A 140 -0.57 6.48 15.98
N TYR A 141 -0.43 7.68 15.39
CA TYR A 141 0.52 8.70 15.81
C TYR A 141 0.45 8.96 17.32
N ARG A 142 -0.76 9.03 17.88
CA ARG A 142 -1.00 9.34 19.29
C ARG A 142 -0.40 8.31 20.25
N PHE A 143 -0.24 7.06 19.80
CA PHE A 143 0.23 5.96 20.63
C PHE A 143 1.71 5.64 20.43
N ASP A 144 2.36 6.27 19.47
CA ASP A 144 3.79 6.12 19.22
C ASP A 144 4.55 7.25 19.93
N PRO A 145 5.31 6.96 21.01
CA PRO A 145 6.07 7.98 21.73
C PRO A 145 7.17 8.63 20.87
N ASP A 146 7.63 7.93 19.81
CA ASP A 146 8.67 8.36 18.90
C ASP A 146 8.12 8.71 17.51
N ALA A 147 6.86 9.16 17.44
CA ALA A 147 6.16 9.42 16.18
C ALA A 147 6.89 10.38 15.25
N ASP A 148 7.53 11.40 15.80
CA ASP A 148 8.26 12.44 15.07
C ASP A 148 9.75 12.11 14.84
N ASP A 149 10.26 10.98 15.35
CA ASP A 149 11.62 10.55 15.06
C ASP A 149 11.72 9.96 13.64
N THR A 150 12.37 10.70 12.76
CA THR A 150 12.62 10.32 11.36
C THR A 150 13.95 9.59 11.16
N SER A 151 14.58 9.09 12.21
CA SER A 151 15.76 8.22 12.10
C SER A 151 15.42 6.94 11.31
N ARG A 152 16.42 6.38 10.61
CA ARG A 152 16.21 5.18 9.78
C ARG A 152 15.69 3.98 10.58
N ASP A 153 16.17 3.81 11.79
CA ASP A 153 15.77 2.70 12.66
C ASP A 153 14.32 2.86 13.09
N ASN A 154 13.90 4.08 13.46
CA ASN A 154 12.52 4.34 13.82
C ASN A 154 11.58 4.26 12.61
N LEU A 155 11.97 4.77 11.44
CA LEU A 155 11.20 4.61 10.20
C LEU A 155 11.01 3.12 9.83
N MET A 156 12.03 2.27 10.05
CA MET A 156 11.92 0.84 9.84
C MET A 156 10.93 0.21 10.83
N ARG A 157 11.05 0.54 12.12
CA ARG A 157 10.11 0.10 13.17
C ARG A 157 8.67 0.47 12.83
N GLN A 158 8.42 1.74 12.51
CA GLN A 158 7.09 2.24 12.15
C GLN A 158 6.55 1.57 10.87
N SER A 159 7.41 1.30 9.89
CA SER A 159 7.02 0.60 8.67
C SER A 159 6.57 -0.84 8.95
N ILE A 160 7.32 -1.57 9.78
CA ILE A 160 6.97 -2.93 10.19
C ILE A 160 5.66 -2.93 10.99
N ASP A 161 5.51 -1.99 11.92
CA ASP A 161 4.31 -1.84 12.72
C ASP A 161 3.06 -1.57 11.86
N LEU A 162 3.17 -0.66 10.90
CA LEU A 162 2.09 -0.39 9.94
C LEU A 162 1.75 -1.61 9.07
N ILE A 163 2.74 -2.30 8.50
CA ILE A 163 2.54 -3.51 7.71
C ILE A 163 1.80 -4.58 8.53
N SER A 164 2.20 -4.75 9.78
CA SER A 164 1.60 -5.73 10.70
C SER A 164 0.15 -5.38 11.05
N LYS A 165 -0.15 -4.12 11.32
CA LYS A 165 -1.46 -3.65 11.82
C LYS A 165 -2.49 -3.40 10.73
N PHE A 166 -2.08 -3.10 9.50
CA PHE A 166 -2.99 -2.81 8.39
C PHE A 166 -4.07 -3.88 8.16
N PRO A 167 -3.74 -5.19 8.12
CA PRO A 167 -4.75 -6.23 7.98
C PRO A 167 -5.85 -6.16 9.05
N THR A 168 -5.47 -5.92 10.30
CA THR A 168 -6.39 -5.81 11.43
C THR A 168 -7.24 -4.54 11.33
N ILE A 169 -6.64 -3.39 11.00
CA ILE A 169 -7.35 -2.12 10.79
C ILE A 169 -8.40 -2.27 9.69
N ILE A 170 -8.01 -2.84 8.54
CA ILE A 170 -8.91 -3.04 7.40
C ILE A 170 -10.07 -3.98 7.77
N ALA A 171 -9.77 -5.10 8.42
CA ALA A 171 -10.78 -6.08 8.80
C ALA A 171 -11.80 -5.49 9.77
N TYR A 172 -11.35 -4.74 10.77
CA TYR A 172 -12.24 -4.10 11.74
C TYR A 172 -13.07 -2.98 11.11
N ALA A 173 -12.44 -2.11 10.36
CA ALA A 173 -13.12 -1.03 9.63
C ALA A 173 -14.19 -1.57 8.67
N TYR A 174 -13.88 -2.64 7.93
CA TYR A 174 -14.83 -3.28 7.02
C TYR A 174 -16.01 -3.94 7.76
N ASN A 175 -15.73 -4.66 8.84
CA ASN A 175 -16.81 -5.29 9.64
C ASN A 175 -17.71 -4.24 10.27
N MET A 176 -17.16 -3.11 10.74
CA MET A 176 -17.94 -1.96 11.21
C MET A 176 -18.80 -1.34 10.12
N LEU A 177 -18.21 -1.08 8.94
CA LEU A 177 -18.96 -0.55 7.80
C LEU A 177 -20.12 -1.47 7.41
N ARG A 178 -19.89 -2.78 7.37
CA ARG A 178 -20.95 -3.77 7.10
C ARG A 178 -22.04 -3.77 8.16
N HIS A 179 -21.67 -3.65 9.43
CA HIS A 179 -22.61 -3.57 10.54
C HIS A 179 -23.47 -2.31 10.42
N ALA A 180 -22.86 -1.15 10.26
CA ALA A 180 -23.53 0.14 10.19
C ALA A 180 -24.40 0.29 8.93
N THR A 181 -23.92 -0.19 7.76
CA THR A 181 -24.61 0.03 6.48
C THR A 181 -25.66 -1.03 6.18
N PHE A 182 -25.39 -2.29 6.52
CA PHE A 182 -26.24 -3.43 6.12
C PHE A 182 -26.90 -4.16 7.29
N GLY A 183 -26.78 -3.64 8.53
CA GLY A 183 -27.34 -4.27 9.73
C GLY A 183 -26.80 -5.68 10.02
N ARG A 184 -25.60 -6.02 9.50
CA ARG A 184 -24.98 -7.31 9.74
C ARG A 184 -24.45 -7.39 11.17
N SER A 185 -24.44 -8.59 11.75
CA SER A 185 -23.83 -8.80 13.07
C SER A 185 -22.36 -8.36 13.05
N LEU A 186 -21.95 -7.59 14.06
CA LEU A 186 -20.57 -7.18 14.23
C LEU A 186 -19.74 -8.32 14.79
N HIS A 187 -18.71 -8.72 14.06
CA HIS A 187 -17.76 -9.73 14.49
C HIS A 187 -16.35 -9.12 14.52
N ILE A 188 -15.80 -9.01 15.72
CA ILE A 188 -14.41 -8.57 15.94
C ILE A 188 -13.60 -9.79 16.34
N ARG A 189 -12.72 -10.24 15.43
CA ARG A 189 -11.82 -11.38 15.66
C ARG A 189 -10.40 -10.86 15.82
N HIS A 190 -9.71 -11.39 16.81
CA HIS A 190 -8.30 -11.08 17.01
C HIS A 190 -7.43 -11.90 16.05
N PRO A 191 -6.31 -11.32 15.57
CA PRO A 191 -5.32 -12.09 14.81
C PRO A 191 -4.87 -13.32 15.62
N GLN A 192 -4.56 -14.38 14.93
CA GLN A 192 -4.12 -15.64 15.50
C GLN A 192 -2.62 -15.79 15.32
N GLU A 193 -1.94 -16.26 16.34
CA GLU A 193 -0.53 -16.61 16.26
C GLU A 193 -0.28 -17.68 15.17
N LYS A 194 0.87 -17.62 14.54
CA LYS A 194 1.35 -18.59 13.52
C LYS A 194 0.59 -18.60 12.18
N LEU A 195 -0.41 -17.74 12.00
CA LEU A 195 -1.00 -17.53 10.68
C LEU A 195 -0.23 -16.45 9.92
N SER A 196 -0.11 -16.62 8.60
CA SER A 196 0.39 -15.56 7.72
C SER A 196 -0.51 -14.33 7.71
N ILE A 197 -0.01 -13.21 7.19
CA ILE A 197 -0.82 -11.99 6.97
C ILE A 197 -2.07 -12.30 6.17
N ALA A 198 -1.96 -13.06 5.08
CA ALA A 198 -3.08 -13.42 4.24
C ALA A 198 -4.12 -14.27 4.98
N GLU A 199 -3.70 -15.27 5.73
CA GLU A 199 -4.58 -16.11 6.53
C GLU A 199 -5.27 -15.31 7.64
N ASN A 200 -4.52 -14.51 8.39
CA ASN A 200 -5.05 -13.65 9.45
C ASN A 200 -6.08 -12.66 8.93
N PHE A 201 -5.80 -12.03 7.80
CA PHE A 201 -6.74 -11.10 7.18
C PHE A 201 -8.08 -11.79 6.83
N LEU A 202 -8.03 -12.95 6.18
CA LEU A 202 -9.24 -13.72 5.85
C LEU A 202 -9.96 -14.21 7.10
N TYR A 203 -9.25 -14.70 8.10
CA TYR A 203 -9.82 -15.14 9.36
C TYR A 203 -10.58 -14.00 10.07
N MET A 204 -9.99 -12.81 10.11
CA MET A 204 -10.63 -11.64 10.73
C MET A 204 -11.84 -11.15 9.93
N LEU A 205 -11.80 -11.23 8.59
CA LEU A 205 -12.91 -10.80 7.74
C LEU A 205 -14.10 -11.75 7.78
N LYS A 206 -13.87 -13.05 7.52
CA LYS A 206 -14.96 -14.01 7.27
C LYS A 206 -14.91 -15.30 8.08
N LYS A 207 -13.82 -15.57 8.79
CA LYS A 207 -13.53 -16.78 9.56
C LYS A 207 -13.36 -18.04 8.70
N ASP A 208 -14.35 -18.36 7.88
CA ASP A 208 -14.35 -19.56 7.05
C ASP A 208 -13.72 -19.23 5.69
N TYR A 209 -12.52 -19.69 5.47
CA TYR A 209 -11.76 -19.56 4.23
C TYR A 209 -11.06 -20.89 3.93
N THR A 210 -10.76 -21.11 2.67
CA THR A 210 -10.00 -22.28 2.20
C THR A 210 -8.51 -21.95 2.11
N GLU A 211 -7.66 -22.97 2.07
CA GLU A 211 -6.23 -22.80 1.81
C GLU A 211 -6.00 -22.11 0.44
N LEU A 212 -6.85 -22.40 -0.54
CA LEU A 212 -6.78 -21.74 -1.85
C LEU A 212 -7.08 -20.24 -1.75
N ASP A 213 -8.08 -19.83 -0.96
CA ASP A 213 -8.38 -18.41 -0.72
C ASP A 213 -7.16 -17.70 -0.12
N ALA A 214 -6.53 -18.30 0.90
CA ALA A 214 -5.38 -17.71 1.56
C ALA A 214 -4.16 -17.59 0.64
N ARG A 215 -3.85 -18.64 -0.12
CA ARG A 215 -2.75 -18.62 -1.10
C ARG A 215 -3.01 -17.63 -2.24
N THR A 216 -4.25 -17.53 -2.70
CA THR A 216 -4.62 -16.56 -3.73
C THR A 216 -4.43 -15.14 -3.22
N LEU A 217 -4.86 -14.85 -1.98
CA LEU A 217 -4.66 -13.54 -1.38
C LEU A 217 -3.18 -13.23 -1.17
N ASP A 218 -2.39 -14.18 -0.70
CA ASP A 218 -0.95 -14.03 -0.52
C ASP A 218 -0.25 -13.63 -1.83
N LEU A 219 -0.55 -14.35 -2.91
CA LEU A 219 -0.03 -14.00 -4.25
C LEU A 219 -0.50 -12.62 -4.72
N LEU A 220 -1.75 -12.24 -4.47
CA LEU A 220 -2.24 -10.90 -4.80
C LEU A 220 -1.49 -9.82 -4.01
N LEU A 221 -1.22 -10.04 -2.73
CA LEU A 221 -0.42 -9.12 -1.92
C LEU A 221 1.01 -8.99 -2.46
N ILE A 222 1.64 -10.10 -2.86
CA ILE A 222 2.96 -10.10 -3.49
C ILE A 222 2.96 -9.27 -4.78
N LEU A 223 2.02 -9.53 -5.69
CA LEU A 223 1.95 -8.85 -6.99
C LEU A 223 1.60 -7.36 -6.88
N GLN A 224 0.96 -6.95 -5.78
CA GLN A 224 0.55 -5.57 -5.52
C GLN A 224 1.50 -4.81 -4.59
N ALA A 225 2.57 -5.44 -4.09
CA ALA A 225 3.41 -4.86 -3.05
C ALA A 225 4.18 -3.62 -3.53
N GLU A 226 4.61 -3.59 -4.78
CA GLU A 226 5.38 -2.48 -5.38
C GLU A 226 5.23 -2.50 -6.90
N HIS A 227 5.26 -1.34 -7.56
CA HIS A 227 5.28 -1.27 -9.03
C HIS A 227 6.09 -0.08 -9.57
N GLY A 228 7.06 0.40 -8.78
CA GLY A 228 7.93 1.50 -9.18
C GLY A 228 7.40 2.89 -8.79
N GLY A 229 8.25 3.89 -8.99
CA GLY A 229 8.04 5.26 -8.52
C GLY A 229 6.96 6.06 -9.24
N GLY A 230 6.39 5.55 -10.34
CA GLY A 230 5.36 6.24 -11.14
C GLY A 230 3.95 6.23 -10.53
N ASN A 231 3.78 5.67 -9.35
CA ASN A 231 2.52 5.63 -8.62
C ASN A 231 2.23 6.96 -7.92
N ASN A 232 1.01 7.46 -8.05
CA ASN A 232 0.63 8.75 -7.47
C ASN A 232 0.68 8.77 -5.93
N SER A 233 0.32 7.67 -5.28
CA SER A 233 0.43 7.53 -3.82
C SER A 233 1.88 7.51 -3.37
N THR A 234 2.75 6.76 -4.03
CA THR A 234 4.19 6.76 -3.76
C THR A 234 4.80 8.16 -3.92
N PHE A 235 4.41 8.87 -4.99
CA PHE A 235 4.83 10.27 -5.19
C PHE A 235 4.34 11.17 -4.06
N THR A 236 3.07 11.05 -3.66
CA THR A 236 2.48 11.82 -2.56
C THR A 236 3.20 11.58 -1.24
N VAL A 237 3.47 10.31 -0.89
CA VAL A 237 4.23 9.96 0.32
C VAL A 237 5.63 10.57 0.26
N ARG A 238 6.33 10.48 -0.86
CA ARG A 238 7.68 11.05 -1.02
C ARG A 238 7.69 12.58 -0.89
N VAL A 239 6.72 13.27 -1.50
CA VAL A 239 6.60 14.72 -1.38
C VAL A 239 6.29 15.12 0.05
N THR A 240 5.33 14.45 0.69
CA THR A 240 4.95 14.74 2.08
C THR A 240 6.11 14.46 3.03
N SER A 241 6.76 13.31 2.94
CA SER A 241 7.89 12.95 3.82
C SER A 241 9.13 13.82 3.60
N SER A 242 9.29 14.44 2.42
CA SER A 242 10.43 15.34 2.14
C SER A 242 10.42 16.61 2.99
N THR A 243 9.30 16.93 3.62
CA THR A 243 9.19 18.05 4.57
C THR A 243 9.72 17.71 5.96
N GLY A 244 10.09 16.45 6.22
CA GLY A 244 10.49 15.97 7.55
C GLY A 244 9.31 15.65 8.47
N THR A 245 8.08 15.51 7.95
CA THR A 245 6.91 15.12 8.74
C THR A 245 6.98 13.66 9.17
N ASP A 246 6.12 13.29 10.11
CA ASP A 246 6.01 11.94 10.64
C ASP A 246 5.51 10.91 9.59
N THR A 247 5.77 9.63 9.85
CA THR A 247 5.39 8.52 8.99
C THR A 247 3.87 8.39 8.82
N TYR A 248 3.10 8.60 9.88
CA TYR A 248 1.65 8.42 9.87
C TYR A 248 0.96 9.47 8.98
N SER A 249 1.38 10.73 9.06
CA SER A 249 0.92 11.80 8.18
C SER A 249 1.27 11.52 6.71
N ALA A 250 2.48 11.07 6.44
CA ALA A 250 2.92 10.74 5.08
C ALA A 250 2.12 9.57 4.47
N ILE A 251 1.89 8.49 5.24
CA ILE A 251 1.10 7.33 4.81
C ILE A 251 -0.38 7.69 4.65
N ALA A 252 -0.95 8.48 5.57
CA ALA A 252 -2.33 8.95 5.46
C ALA A 252 -2.55 9.80 4.19
N ALA A 253 -1.58 10.65 3.81
CA ALA A 253 -1.60 11.39 2.55
C ALA A 253 -1.57 10.43 1.34
N GLY A 254 -0.76 9.37 1.37
CA GLY A 254 -0.72 8.32 0.35
C GLY A 254 -2.06 7.58 0.20
N ILE A 255 -2.71 7.25 1.32
CA ILE A 255 -4.06 6.63 1.33
C ILE A 255 -5.09 7.60 0.72
N GLY A 256 -5.01 8.89 1.05
CA GLY A 256 -5.85 9.93 0.46
C GLY A 256 -5.70 10.02 -1.06
N SER A 257 -4.46 9.93 -1.55
CA SER A 257 -4.17 9.86 -2.98
C SER A 257 -4.75 8.60 -3.62
N LEU A 258 -4.58 7.44 -2.98
CA LEU A 258 -5.12 6.14 -3.46
C LEU A 258 -6.65 6.15 -3.55
N LYS A 259 -7.32 6.86 -2.64
CA LYS A 259 -8.79 6.99 -2.63
C LYS A 259 -9.35 7.71 -3.87
N GLY A 260 -8.56 8.52 -4.54
CA GLY A 260 -9.00 9.32 -5.68
C GLY A 260 -9.50 8.46 -6.85
N PRO A 261 -10.65 8.79 -7.48
CA PRO A 261 -11.24 7.96 -8.55
C PRO A 261 -10.39 7.90 -9.83
N LEU A 262 -9.42 8.80 -9.97
CA LEU A 262 -8.47 8.82 -11.09
C LEU A 262 -7.18 8.06 -10.80
N HIS A 263 -7.05 7.46 -9.61
CA HIS A 263 -5.94 6.62 -9.21
C HIS A 263 -6.28 5.12 -9.36
N GLY A 264 -5.37 4.23 -8.99
CA GLY A 264 -5.46 2.78 -9.14
C GLY A 264 -6.71 2.06 -8.61
N LEU A 265 -7.58 2.74 -7.85
CA LEU A 265 -8.90 2.23 -7.46
C LEU A 265 -9.87 2.05 -8.64
N SER A 266 -9.52 2.49 -9.84
CA SER A 266 -10.29 2.17 -11.05
C SER A 266 -10.43 0.67 -11.31
N LEU A 267 -9.59 -0.16 -10.69
CA LEU A 267 -9.71 -1.63 -10.71
C LEU A 267 -10.92 -2.16 -9.94
N ILE A 268 -11.59 -1.35 -9.13
CA ILE A 268 -12.83 -1.75 -8.42
C ILE A 268 -14.03 -1.84 -9.38
N HIS A 269 -13.90 -1.31 -10.56
CA HIS A 269 -14.95 -1.30 -11.57
C HIS A 269 -14.78 -2.35 -12.68
N ILE A 270 -13.85 -3.30 -12.51
CA ILE A 270 -13.66 -4.45 -13.40
C ILE A 270 -14.49 -5.63 -12.90
#